data_f57d598247a5f57a52078d2fd3dc6c91
#
_entry.id   f57d598247a5f57a52078d2fd3dc6c91
#
_cell.length_a   1.000
_cell.length_b   1.000
_cell.length_c   1.000
_cell.angle_alpha   90.00
_cell.angle_beta   90.00
_cell.angle_gamma   90.00
#
_symmetry.space_group_name_H-M   'P 1'
#
loop_
_entity.id
_entity.type
_entity.pdbx_description
1 polymer ?
#
loop_
_entity_poly.entity_id
_entity_poly.type
_entity_poly.pdbx_seq_one_letter_code
_entity_poly.pdbx_strand_id
1 'polypeptide(L)'
;MSKNPDPVIAPSPVESVVDRTEWARFMTDDEYYPFLVKKNLRPAIWRWDDLKPRLDEVLKDPLRRADRRFIALVNDDTGEAGGVFPSIFLGIQTFAPGEHIVAHRHNSYALYHIVQGEGYSILDGQRFDWKQGDTFACPPMASHEHINSGTVPAIQYVIQDMPARAMDRNLIWEEPIGRVFHMVEGKAPHQD
;
A
#
# COMPACT_ATOMS: atom_id res chain seq x y z
N MET A 1 8.81 -17.96 30.09
CA MET A 1 8.82 -16.94 29.03
C MET A 1 8.00 -15.77 29.53
N SER A 2 8.64 -14.70 29.98
CA SER A 2 8.00 -13.48 30.46
C SER A 2 7.45 -12.74 29.25
N LYS A 3 6.12 -12.62 29.14
CA LYS A 3 5.50 -11.68 28.17
C LYS A 3 5.86 -10.28 28.65
N ASN A 4 6.63 -9.55 27.86
CA ASN A 4 6.72 -8.11 28.05
C ASN A 4 5.28 -7.56 27.94
N PRO A 5 4.82 -6.77 28.90
CA PRO A 5 3.53 -6.09 28.75
C PRO A 5 3.58 -5.17 27.54
N ASP A 6 2.49 -5.15 26.79
CA ASP A 6 2.34 -4.19 25.69
C ASP A 6 2.64 -2.76 26.17
N PRO A 7 3.30 -1.93 25.35
CA PRO A 7 3.59 -0.56 25.74
C PRO A 7 2.28 0.18 26.02
N VAL A 8 2.10 0.56 27.28
CA VAL A 8 0.97 1.40 27.70
C VAL A 8 1.23 2.80 27.14
N ILE A 9 0.38 3.24 26.22
CA ILE A 9 0.40 4.62 25.73
C ILE A 9 0.01 5.50 26.92
N ALA A 10 0.94 6.30 27.42
CA ALA A 10 0.65 7.26 28.46
C ALA A 10 -0.34 8.34 27.91
N PRO A 11 -1.31 8.79 28.71
CA PRO A 11 -2.18 9.86 28.29
C PRO A 11 -1.36 11.13 28.03
N SER A 12 -1.64 11.81 26.93
CA SER A 12 -1.03 13.09 26.64
C SER A 12 -1.39 14.12 27.71
N PRO A 13 -0.47 14.99 28.12
CA PRO A 13 -0.79 16.08 29.03
C PRO A 13 -1.87 16.97 28.39
N VAL A 14 -2.83 17.42 29.21
CA VAL A 14 -3.83 18.39 28.76
C VAL A 14 -3.16 19.75 28.71
N GLU A 15 -2.89 20.26 27.50
CA GLU A 15 -2.26 21.57 27.28
C GLU A 15 -3.25 22.71 27.39
N SER A 16 -4.50 22.50 26.98
CA SER A 16 -5.57 23.49 27.03
C SER A 16 -6.95 22.85 27.04
N VAL A 17 -7.93 23.56 27.58
CA VAL A 17 -9.34 23.21 27.44
C VAL A 17 -9.90 23.97 26.24
N VAL A 18 -10.42 23.24 25.24
CA VAL A 18 -11.02 23.83 24.05
C VAL A 18 -12.54 23.83 24.23
N ASP A 19 -13.09 25.03 24.36
CA ASP A 19 -14.57 25.21 24.48
C ASP A 19 -15.23 25.26 23.09
N ARG A 20 -14.52 25.80 22.07
CA ARG A 20 -15.04 25.95 20.72
C ARG A 20 -13.92 25.78 19.70
N THR A 21 -14.21 25.12 18.55
CA THR A 21 -13.27 24.95 17.46
C THR A 21 -13.71 25.77 16.23
N GLU A 22 -12.84 26.59 15.69
CA GLU A 22 -13.12 27.47 14.54
C GLU A 22 -13.27 26.68 13.22
N TRP A 23 -12.67 25.47 13.15
CA TRP A 23 -12.74 24.57 11.99
C TRP A 23 -13.92 23.60 12.03
N ALA A 24 -14.73 23.59 13.11
CA ALA A 24 -15.94 22.80 13.21
C ALA A 24 -17.16 23.65 12.84
N ARG A 25 -18.03 23.12 11.99
CA ARG A 25 -19.24 23.81 11.56
C ARG A 25 -20.43 22.88 11.52
N PHE A 26 -21.60 23.46 11.65
CA PHE A 26 -22.87 22.77 11.44
C PHE A 26 -23.32 23.02 10.00
N MET A 27 -23.94 22.01 9.40
CA MET A 27 -24.56 22.10 8.07
C MET A 27 -25.98 21.54 8.16
N THR A 28 -26.91 22.17 7.49
CA THR A 28 -28.23 21.61 7.25
C THR A 28 -28.14 20.51 6.19
N ASP A 29 -29.21 19.75 5.96
CA ASP A 29 -29.22 18.69 4.94
C ASP A 29 -29.08 19.25 3.52
N ASP A 30 -29.70 20.37 3.22
CA ASP A 30 -29.59 21.07 1.94
C ASP A 30 -28.19 21.67 1.68
N GLU A 31 -27.42 21.97 2.71
CA GLU A 31 -26.01 22.34 2.60
C GLU A 31 -25.10 21.12 2.49
N TYR A 32 -25.41 20.04 3.23
CA TYR A 32 -24.55 18.87 3.35
C TYR A 32 -24.59 17.98 2.10
N TYR A 33 -25.76 17.69 1.54
CA TYR A 33 -25.83 16.81 0.36
C TYR A 33 -25.07 17.35 -0.86
N PRO A 34 -25.15 18.65 -1.22
CA PRO A 34 -24.29 19.21 -2.27
C PRO A 34 -22.79 19.08 -1.95
N PHE A 35 -22.39 19.15 -0.66
CA PHE A 35 -21.03 18.96 -0.23
C PHE A 35 -20.51 17.53 -0.49
N LEU A 36 -21.37 16.52 -0.48
CA LEU A 36 -21.03 15.13 -0.81
C LEU A 36 -20.86 14.90 -2.32
N VAL A 37 -21.40 15.78 -3.17
CA VAL A 37 -21.23 15.64 -4.62
C VAL A 37 -19.77 15.87 -4.98
N LYS A 38 -19.13 14.87 -5.55
CA LYS A 38 -17.74 14.92 -6.00
C LYS A 38 -17.67 15.04 -7.50
N LYS A 39 -16.59 15.63 -8.01
CA LYS A 39 -16.31 15.65 -9.44
C LYS A 39 -16.18 14.23 -9.97
N ASN A 40 -16.69 13.98 -11.16
CA ASN A 40 -16.46 12.73 -11.87
C ASN A 40 -14.96 12.59 -12.16
N LEU A 41 -14.44 11.38 -11.95
CA LEU A 41 -13.10 11.06 -12.37
C LEU A 41 -13.06 10.87 -13.87
N ARG A 42 -12.07 11.44 -14.54
CA ARG A 42 -11.82 11.19 -15.95
C ARG A 42 -11.31 9.78 -16.16
N PRO A 43 -11.74 9.08 -17.22
CA PRO A 43 -11.13 7.83 -17.61
C PRO A 43 -9.64 8.04 -17.89
N ALA A 44 -8.81 7.09 -17.44
CA ALA A 44 -7.37 7.14 -17.63
C ALA A 44 -6.87 5.82 -18.23
N ILE A 45 -5.79 5.89 -18.98
CA ILE A 45 -5.09 4.73 -19.53
C ILE A 45 -3.59 4.90 -19.31
N TRP A 46 -2.96 3.86 -18.79
CA TRP A 46 -1.50 3.77 -18.66
C TRP A 46 -1.02 2.73 -19.67
N ARG A 47 -0.21 3.16 -20.63
CA ARG A 47 0.28 2.29 -21.68
C ARG A 47 1.43 1.41 -21.17
N TRP A 48 1.39 0.15 -21.51
CA TRP A 48 2.46 -0.79 -21.17
C TRP A 48 3.82 -0.35 -21.71
N ASP A 49 3.85 0.17 -22.93
CA ASP A 49 5.07 0.64 -23.59
C ASP A 49 5.72 1.84 -22.85
N ASP A 50 4.92 2.64 -22.11
CA ASP A 50 5.42 3.73 -21.27
C ASP A 50 5.83 3.23 -19.87
N LEU A 51 5.15 2.20 -19.38
CA LEU A 51 5.38 1.64 -18.06
C LEU A 51 6.61 0.73 -18.01
N LYS A 52 6.75 -0.17 -19.00
CA LYS A 52 7.78 -1.22 -18.99
C LYS A 52 9.20 -0.67 -18.87
N PRO A 53 9.60 0.41 -19.59
CA PRO A 53 10.92 1.01 -19.42
C PRO A 53 11.17 1.51 -17.99
N ARG A 54 10.16 2.09 -17.33
CA ARG A 54 10.26 2.56 -15.93
C ARG A 54 10.43 1.40 -14.95
N LEU A 55 9.78 0.26 -15.19
CA LEU A 55 9.98 -0.95 -14.40
C LEU A 55 11.42 -1.48 -14.56
N ASP A 56 11.98 -1.42 -15.77
CA ASP A 56 13.35 -1.85 -16.04
C ASP A 56 14.37 -0.91 -15.37
N GLU A 57 14.08 0.38 -15.29
CA GLU A 57 14.90 1.35 -14.55
C GLU A 57 14.93 1.04 -13.05
N VAL A 58 13.75 0.88 -12.41
CA VAL A 58 13.70 0.59 -10.96
C VAL A 58 14.25 -0.79 -10.63
N LEU A 59 14.15 -1.76 -11.56
CA LEU A 59 14.75 -3.09 -11.40
C LEU A 59 16.28 -3.03 -11.35
N LYS A 60 16.88 -2.16 -12.17
CA LYS A 60 18.34 -2.01 -12.29
C LYS A 60 18.94 -1.10 -11.22
N ASP A 61 18.12 -0.34 -10.50
CA ASP A 61 18.59 0.59 -9.48
C ASP A 61 19.14 -0.17 -8.26
N PRO A 62 20.49 -0.14 -8.04
CA PRO A 62 21.13 -0.90 -6.96
C PRO A 62 20.81 -0.34 -5.57
N LEU A 63 20.28 0.87 -5.48
CA LEU A 63 19.88 1.51 -4.23
C LEU A 63 18.48 1.10 -3.79
N ARG A 64 17.71 0.48 -4.68
CA ARG A 64 16.36 0.01 -4.37
C ARG A 64 16.35 -1.46 -3.98
N ARG A 65 15.83 -1.76 -2.82
CA ARG A 65 15.50 -3.12 -2.39
C ARG A 65 14.35 -3.66 -3.25
N ALA A 66 14.22 -5.00 -3.35
CA ALA A 66 13.19 -5.66 -4.15
C ALA A 66 11.76 -5.18 -3.79
N ASP A 67 11.50 -4.98 -2.50
CA ASP A 67 10.22 -4.49 -1.97
C ASP A 67 9.91 -3.01 -2.30
N ARG A 68 10.86 -2.27 -2.90
CA ARG A 68 10.75 -0.86 -3.29
C ARG A 68 10.79 -0.64 -4.80
N ARG A 69 10.80 -1.70 -5.58
CA ARG A 69 10.83 -1.64 -7.04
C ARG A 69 9.43 -1.76 -7.62
N PHE A 70 8.63 -0.72 -7.40
CA PHE A 70 7.29 -0.63 -7.95
C PHE A 70 7.03 0.74 -8.59
N ILE A 71 6.07 0.78 -9.49
CA ILE A 71 5.50 1.99 -10.09
C ILE A 71 4.02 2.05 -9.69
N ALA A 72 3.64 3.12 -9.03
CA ALA A 72 2.22 3.38 -8.75
C ALA A 72 1.55 4.03 -9.97
N LEU A 73 0.35 3.57 -10.29
CA LEU A 73 -0.51 4.22 -11.28
C LEU A 73 -1.44 5.16 -10.53
N VAL A 74 -1.42 6.43 -10.89
CA VAL A 74 -2.20 7.47 -10.23
C VAL A 74 -3.07 8.20 -11.24
N ASN A 75 -4.35 8.37 -10.92
CA ASN A 75 -5.22 9.30 -11.62
C ASN A 75 -5.25 10.61 -10.83
N ASP A 76 -4.73 11.68 -11.41
CA ASP A 76 -4.60 12.98 -10.74
C ASP A 76 -5.94 13.54 -10.25
N ASP A 77 -7.07 13.12 -10.84
CA ASP A 77 -8.40 13.52 -10.39
C ASP A 77 -8.76 12.96 -9.00
N THR A 78 -8.01 11.99 -8.49
CA THR A 78 -8.18 11.46 -7.12
C THR A 78 -7.61 12.39 -6.04
N GLY A 79 -6.80 13.40 -6.43
CA GLY A 79 -6.20 14.37 -5.53
C GLY A 79 -5.35 13.71 -4.44
N GLU A 80 -5.58 14.09 -3.19
CA GLU A 80 -4.83 13.59 -2.03
C GLU A 80 -4.93 12.08 -1.80
N ALA A 81 -5.95 11.41 -2.36
CA ALA A 81 -6.06 9.96 -2.24
C ALA A 81 -4.97 9.21 -3.00
N GLY A 82 -4.44 9.78 -4.10
CA GLY A 82 -3.25 9.27 -4.79
C GLY A 82 -3.38 7.86 -5.39
N GLY A 83 -4.59 7.43 -5.73
CA GLY A 83 -4.85 6.11 -6.31
C GLY A 83 -5.35 6.16 -7.75
N VAL A 84 -5.68 5.02 -8.33
CA VAL A 84 -6.42 4.95 -9.60
C VAL A 84 -7.88 5.35 -9.41
N PHE A 85 -8.41 5.08 -8.22
CA PHE A 85 -9.65 5.57 -7.65
C PHE A 85 -9.38 6.07 -6.22
N PRO A 86 -10.28 6.88 -5.63
CA PRO A 86 -10.06 7.41 -4.28
C PRO A 86 -9.82 6.35 -3.21
N SER A 87 -10.30 5.13 -3.43
CA SER A 87 -10.17 4.01 -2.49
C SER A 87 -9.21 2.91 -2.96
N ILE A 88 -8.67 2.99 -4.18
CA ILE A 88 -7.92 1.89 -4.80
C ILE A 88 -6.53 2.35 -5.26
N PHE A 89 -5.52 1.73 -4.71
CA PHE A 89 -4.15 1.73 -5.20
C PHE A 89 -3.96 0.64 -6.25
N LEU A 90 -3.22 0.94 -7.30
CA LEU A 90 -2.72 -0.01 -8.27
C LEU A 90 -1.24 0.25 -8.49
N GLY A 91 -0.42 -0.69 -8.09
CA GLY A 91 1.02 -0.67 -8.33
C GLY A 91 1.45 -1.83 -9.22
N ILE A 92 2.54 -1.65 -9.92
CA ILE A 92 3.22 -2.73 -10.63
C ILE A 92 4.59 -2.88 -10.02
N GLN A 93 4.87 -4.08 -9.52
CA GLN A 93 6.11 -4.42 -8.84
C GLN A 93 6.95 -5.34 -9.71
N THR A 94 8.28 -5.21 -9.62
CA THR A 94 9.23 -6.07 -10.32
C THR A 94 10.38 -6.47 -9.41
N PHE A 95 10.85 -7.71 -9.52
CA PHE A 95 12.00 -8.23 -8.78
C PHE A 95 12.73 -9.30 -9.58
N ALA A 96 14.07 -9.28 -9.48
CA ALA A 96 14.96 -10.12 -10.27
C ALA A 96 14.89 -11.62 -9.87
N PRO A 97 15.37 -12.54 -10.71
CA PRO A 97 15.54 -13.94 -10.35
C PRO A 97 16.31 -14.10 -9.04
N GLY A 98 15.81 -14.94 -8.13
CA GLY A 98 16.38 -15.19 -6.81
C GLY A 98 16.14 -14.09 -5.77
N GLU A 99 15.53 -12.97 -6.13
CA GLU A 99 15.21 -11.94 -5.15
C GLU A 99 14.00 -12.33 -4.28
N HIS A 100 14.05 -11.81 -3.06
CA HIS A 100 13.09 -12.03 -2.01
C HIS A 100 12.55 -10.70 -1.51
N ILE A 101 11.25 -10.47 -1.66
CA ILE A 101 10.52 -9.41 -0.97
C ILE A 101 10.20 -9.93 0.41
N VAL A 102 10.90 -9.38 1.42
CA VAL A 102 10.84 -9.87 2.80
C VAL A 102 9.45 -9.76 3.41
N ALA A 103 9.18 -10.64 4.37
CA ALA A 103 7.90 -10.71 5.05
C ALA A 103 7.51 -9.36 5.65
N HIS A 104 6.29 -8.94 5.41
CA HIS A 104 5.66 -7.75 5.98
C HIS A 104 4.15 -7.97 6.06
N ARG A 105 3.44 -7.08 6.73
CA ARG A 105 1.98 -7.11 6.77
C ARG A 105 1.41 -5.70 6.88
N HIS A 106 0.20 -5.54 6.40
CA HIS A 106 -0.52 -4.27 6.47
C HIS A 106 -2.02 -4.53 6.58
N ASN A 107 -2.76 -3.55 7.10
CA ASN A 107 -4.20 -3.69 7.27
C ASN A 107 -5.02 -3.42 6.00
N SER A 108 -4.39 -2.99 4.89
CA SER A 108 -5.01 -3.05 3.57
C SER A 108 -5.02 -4.49 3.05
N TYR A 109 -6.08 -4.88 2.34
CA TYR A 109 -6.01 -6.12 1.55
C TYR A 109 -5.07 -5.93 0.36
N ALA A 110 -4.56 -7.03 -0.20
CA ALA A 110 -3.83 -7.02 -1.45
C ALA A 110 -4.31 -8.12 -2.39
N LEU A 111 -4.47 -7.77 -3.66
CA LEU A 111 -4.71 -8.70 -4.74
C LEU A 111 -3.52 -8.62 -5.69
N TYR A 112 -2.90 -9.76 -5.97
CA TYR A 112 -1.75 -9.89 -6.85
C TYR A 112 -2.14 -10.59 -8.14
N HIS A 113 -1.67 -10.07 -9.27
CA HIS A 113 -1.79 -10.72 -10.57
C HIS A 113 -0.42 -10.78 -11.25
N ILE A 114 0.01 -11.98 -11.63
CA ILE A 114 1.32 -12.22 -12.19
C ILE A 114 1.31 -11.96 -13.70
N VAL A 115 2.00 -10.91 -14.11
CA VAL A 115 2.12 -10.52 -15.52
C VAL A 115 3.26 -11.26 -16.20
N GLN A 116 4.36 -11.53 -15.47
CA GLN A 116 5.55 -12.20 -15.99
C GLN A 116 6.27 -12.95 -14.87
N GLY A 117 6.88 -14.07 -15.22
CA GLY A 117 7.72 -14.85 -14.32
C GLY A 117 6.97 -15.92 -13.56
N GLU A 118 7.70 -16.55 -12.64
CA GLU A 118 7.21 -17.61 -11.76
C GLU A 118 7.93 -17.56 -10.42
N GLY A 119 7.28 -18.04 -9.38
CA GLY A 119 7.83 -18.01 -8.04
C GLY A 119 6.85 -18.54 -7.02
N TYR A 120 7.00 -18.11 -5.79
CA TYR A 120 6.06 -18.43 -4.73
C TYR A 120 5.93 -17.30 -3.71
N SER A 121 4.81 -17.30 -3.02
CA SER A 121 4.57 -16.43 -1.87
C SER A 121 4.31 -17.28 -0.63
N ILE A 122 4.72 -16.80 0.53
CA ILE A 122 4.34 -17.38 1.81
C ILE A 122 3.36 -16.42 2.47
N LEU A 123 2.13 -16.85 2.66
CA LEU A 123 1.04 -16.08 3.28
C LEU A 123 0.65 -16.77 4.59
N ASP A 124 0.87 -16.12 5.74
CA ASP A 124 0.66 -16.69 7.08
C ASP A 124 1.26 -18.10 7.25
N GLY A 125 2.48 -18.28 6.73
CA GLY A 125 3.21 -19.54 6.79
C GLY A 125 2.79 -20.59 5.76
N GLN A 126 1.84 -20.30 4.89
CA GLN A 126 1.43 -21.19 3.80
C GLN A 126 2.07 -20.78 2.49
N ARG A 127 2.68 -21.72 1.77
CA ARG A 127 3.30 -21.48 0.49
C ARG A 127 2.29 -21.61 -0.65
N PHE A 128 2.31 -20.60 -1.53
CA PHE A 128 1.52 -20.53 -2.77
C PHE A 128 2.48 -20.35 -3.95
N ASP A 129 2.64 -21.39 -4.75
CA ASP A 129 3.41 -21.28 -6.00
C ASP A 129 2.55 -20.57 -7.05
N TRP A 130 3.18 -19.70 -7.84
CA TRP A 130 2.52 -18.92 -8.88
C TRP A 130 3.39 -18.78 -10.13
N LYS A 131 2.72 -18.58 -11.25
CA LYS A 131 3.32 -18.30 -12.57
C LYS A 131 2.49 -17.26 -13.31
N GLN A 132 3.00 -16.82 -14.46
CA GLN A 132 2.29 -15.87 -15.33
C GLN A 132 0.82 -16.24 -15.54
N GLY A 133 -0.06 -15.27 -15.35
CA GLY A 133 -1.52 -15.40 -15.45
C GLY A 133 -2.23 -15.75 -14.14
N ASP A 134 -1.51 -16.20 -13.12
CA ASP A 134 -2.11 -16.51 -11.82
C ASP A 134 -2.48 -15.26 -11.04
N THR A 135 -3.51 -15.38 -10.21
CA THR A 135 -3.98 -14.32 -9.32
C THR A 135 -4.22 -14.89 -7.93
N PHE A 136 -3.76 -14.17 -6.90
CA PHE A 136 -4.00 -14.57 -5.51
C PHE A 136 -4.31 -13.36 -4.63
N ALA A 137 -5.01 -13.59 -3.53
CA ALA A 137 -5.40 -12.58 -2.56
C ALA A 137 -4.62 -12.75 -1.26
N CYS A 138 -4.22 -11.61 -0.69
CA CYS A 138 -3.64 -11.53 0.64
C CYS A 138 -4.62 -10.74 1.54
N PRO A 139 -5.22 -11.39 2.55
CA PRO A 139 -6.11 -10.73 3.48
C PRO A 139 -5.41 -9.64 4.30
N PRO A 140 -6.18 -8.66 4.85
CA PRO A 140 -5.64 -7.68 5.78
C PRO A 140 -4.90 -8.36 6.94
N MET A 141 -3.73 -7.81 7.30
CA MET A 141 -2.84 -8.28 8.38
C MET A 141 -2.22 -9.67 8.18
N ALA A 142 -2.50 -10.39 7.09
CA ALA A 142 -1.77 -11.61 6.77
C ALA A 142 -0.29 -11.27 6.48
N SER A 143 0.62 -11.93 7.19
CA SER A 143 2.06 -11.81 6.91
C SER A 143 2.35 -12.39 5.54
N HIS A 144 3.06 -11.67 4.69
CA HIS A 144 3.33 -12.12 3.34
C HIS A 144 4.72 -11.72 2.85
N GLU A 145 5.29 -12.63 2.07
CA GLU A 145 6.57 -12.49 1.39
C GLU A 145 6.50 -13.10 0.00
N HIS A 146 7.34 -12.65 -0.93
CA HIS A 146 7.33 -13.10 -2.31
C HIS A 146 8.74 -13.43 -2.77
N ILE A 147 8.90 -14.55 -3.43
CA ILE A 147 10.19 -15.05 -3.93
C ILE A 147 10.09 -15.33 -5.43
N ASN A 148 10.95 -14.70 -6.23
CA ASN A 148 11.11 -15.05 -7.63
C ASN A 148 12.03 -16.27 -7.74
N SER A 149 11.47 -17.45 -7.96
CA SER A 149 12.23 -18.69 -8.16
C SER A 149 12.49 -19.03 -9.64
N GLY A 150 12.00 -18.17 -10.54
CA GLY A 150 12.20 -18.32 -11.99
C GLY A 150 13.53 -17.79 -12.48
N THR A 151 13.68 -17.75 -13.81
CA THR A 151 14.90 -17.33 -14.50
C THR A 151 14.79 -15.95 -15.15
N VAL A 152 13.61 -15.34 -15.10
CA VAL A 152 13.33 -14.00 -15.62
C VAL A 152 12.81 -13.10 -14.51
N PRO A 153 12.90 -11.76 -14.62
CA PRO A 153 12.27 -10.87 -13.65
C PRO A 153 10.78 -11.16 -13.52
N ALA A 154 10.31 -11.26 -12.28
CA ALA A 154 8.89 -11.32 -12.01
C ALA A 154 8.28 -9.92 -12.10
N ILE A 155 7.07 -9.83 -12.64
CA ILE A 155 6.27 -8.61 -12.71
C ILE A 155 4.87 -8.96 -12.24
N GLN A 156 4.39 -8.22 -11.25
CA GLN A 156 3.06 -8.41 -10.68
C GLN A 156 2.32 -7.08 -10.50
N TYR A 157 1.03 -7.08 -10.82
CA TYR A 157 0.13 -6.03 -10.38
C TYR A 157 -0.24 -6.25 -8.90
N VAL A 158 -0.33 -5.15 -8.17
CA VAL A 158 -0.74 -5.13 -6.77
C VAL A 158 -1.89 -4.15 -6.61
N ILE A 159 -3.06 -4.64 -6.25
CA ILE A 159 -4.27 -3.85 -6.03
C ILE A 159 -4.55 -3.84 -4.53
N GLN A 160 -4.71 -2.65 -3.94
CA GLN A 160 -4.94 -2.50 -2.51
C GLN A 160 -5.95 -1.38 -2.20
N ASP A 161 -6.61 -1.45 -1.04
CA ASP A 161 -7.45 -0.36 -0.51
C ASP A 161 -6.65 0.65 0.34
N MET A 162 -5.33 0.74 0.13
CA MET A 162 -4.44 1.65 0.87
C MET A 162 -4.93 3.11 0.89
N PRO A 163 -5.38 3.72 -0.23
CA PRO A 163 -5.84 5.10 -0.21
C PRO A 163 -7.02 5.33 0.75
N ALA A 164 -7.99 4.42 0.79
CA ALA A 164 -9.11 4.51 1.72
C ALA A 164 -8.62 4.46 3.17
N ARG A 165 -7.70 3.55 3.49
CA ARG A 165 -7.11 3.43 4.83
C ARG A 165 -6.31 4.67 5.21
N ALA A 166 -5.55 5.24 4.27
CA ALA A 166 -4.79 6.46 4.49
C ALA A 166 -5.70 7.67 4.73
N MET A 167 -6.76 7.83 3.93
CA MET A 167 -7.75 8.91 4.10
C MET A 167 -8.49 8.82 5.44
N ASP A 168 -8.79 7.60 5.89
CA ASP A 168 -9.38 7.35 7.22
C ASP A 168 -8.34 7.42 8.35
N ARG A 169 -7.07 7.72 8.03
CA ARG A 169 -5.95 7.81 8.97
C ARG A 169 -5.75 6.54 9.80
N ASN A 170 -6.01 5.38 9.24
CA ASN A 170 -5.89 4.09 9.91
C ASN A 170 -5.00 3.09 9.16
N LEU A 171 -4.23 3.53 8.16
CA LEU A 171 -3.29 2.66 7.46
C LEU A 171 -2.14 2.25 8.37
N ILE A 172 -1.97 0.95 8.56
CA ILE A 172 -0.92 0.32 9.36
C ILE A 172 -0.05 -0.52 8.42
N TRP A 173 1.27 -0.41 8.60
CA TRP A 173 2.27 -1.19 7.89
C TRP A 173 3.33 -1.68 8.87
N GLU A 174 3.61 -2.98 8.89
CA GLU A 174 4.60 -3.59 9.77
C GLU A 174 5.65 -4.35 8.95
N GLU A 175 6.92 -4.09 9.23
CA GLU A 175 8.07 -4.79 8.64
C GLU A 175 8.78 -5.68 9.68
N PRO A 176 9.60 -6.69 9.24
CA PRO A 176 10.10 -7.76 10.11
C PRO A 176 10.95 -7.32 11.29
N ILE A 177 11.46 -6.10 11.31
CA ILE A 177 12.38 -5.60 12.36
C ILE A 177 11.60 -4.86 13.46
N GLY A 178 10.30 -5.14 13.63
CA GLY A 178 9.47 -4.46 14.61
C GLY A 178 9.20 -2.99 14.28
N ARG A 179 9.44 -2.58 13.03
CA ARG A 179 9.06 -1.26 12.53
C ARG A 179 7.58 -1.28 12.20
N VAL A 180 6.81 -0.54 12.97
CA VAL A 180 5.40 -0.28 12.71
C VAL A 180 5.27 1.14 12.19
N PHE A 181 4.76 1.29 10.98
CA PHE A 181 4.48 2.59 10.41
C PHE A 181 2.98 2.88 10.52
N HIS A 182 2.65 3.83 11.36
CA HIS A 182 1.34 4.45 11.36
C HIS A 182 1.39 5.65 10.41
N MET A 183 0.85 5.51 9.22
CA MET A 183 0.85 6.57 8.19
C MET A 183 0.15 7.86 8.64
N VAL A 184 -0.57 7.80 9.76
CA VAL A 184 -1.23 8.94 10.43
C VAL A 184 -0.24 10.00 10.91
N GLU A 185 1.00 9.62 11.23
CA GLU A 185 2.00 10.51 11.80
C GLU A 185 2.84 11.24 10.73
N GLY A 186 2.45 11.13 9.46
CA GLY A 186 3.16 11.75 8.34
C GLY A 186 4.49 11.10 8.00
N LYS A 187 4.75 9.90 8.54
CA LYS A 187 5.93 9.10 8.22
C LYS A 187 5.54 7.97 7.28
N ALA A 188 6.03 8.06 6.05
CA ALA A 188 5.95 6.95 5.11
C ALA A 188 7.09 5.96 5.37
N PRO A 189 6.89 4.65 5.07
CA PRO A 189 7.99 3.71 4.98
C PRO A 189 9.06 4.31 4.07
N HIS A 190 10.33 4.39 4.50
CA HIS A 190 11.52 4.88 3.76
C HIS A 190 11.83 6.38 3.81
N GLN A 191 11.27 7.12 4.72
CA GLN A 191 11.67 8.51 5.01
C GLN A 191 12.64 8.62 6.20
N ASP A 192 13.41 7.54 6.47
CA ASP A 192 14.50 7.55 7.47
C ASP A 192 15.80 8.11 6.89
#